data_9bb65bf9488b30c773bb6a469617703e
#
_entry.id   9bb65bf9488b30c773bb6a469617703e
#
_cell.length_a   1.000
_cell.length_b   1.000
_cell.length_c   1.000
_cell.angle_alpha   90.00
_cell.angle_beta   90.00
_cell.angle_gamma   90.00
#
_symmetry.space_group_name_H-M   'P 1'
#
loop_
_entity.id
_entity.type
_entity.pdbx_description
1 polymer ?
#
loop_
_entity_poly.entity_id
_entity_poly.type
_entity_poly.pdbx_seq_one_letter_code
_entity_poly.pdbx_strand_id
1 'polypeptide(L)'
;MRIEEALFTEFSGILNLRFFPLTAQQGTAFPYGVYTLTGADRAMKLTGFEGVVTATYQIDVFHGTYANLKTLKDLIVAKIKTFNFRNLGGSGPYCQSVEITEDVETYDPQTKEYQCTLDIQITFKEV
;
A
#
# COMPACT_ATOMS: atom_id res chain seq x y z
N MET A 1 4.31 -7.19 -14.67
CA MET A 1 4.58 -6.38 -13.44
C MET A 1 3.85 -7.02 -12.27
N ARG A 2 4.54 -7.22 -11.17
CA ARG A 2 3.92 -7.74 -9.95
C ARG A 2 3.12 -6.65 -9.25
N ILE A 3 2.18 -7.06 -8.36
CA ILE A 3 1.38 -6.12 -7.61
C ILE A 3 2.24 -5.19 -6.75
N GLU A 4 3.34 -5.68 -6.17
CA GLU A 4 4.25 -4.87 -5.35
C GLU A 4 4.94 -3.79 -6.18
N GLU A 5 5.38 -4.11 -7.38
CA GLU A 5 5.96 -3.12 -8.30
C GLU A 5 4.92 -2.07 -8.72
N ALA A 6 3.68 -2.52 -8.94
CA ALA A 6 2.59 -1.62 -9.27
C ALA A 6 2.27 -0.67 -8.11
N LEU A 7 2.22 -1.18 -6.87
CA LEU A 7 2.02 -0.34 -5.68
C LEU A 7 3.15 0.66 -5.52
N PHE A 8 4.40 0.24 -5.73
CA PHE A 8 5.55 1.16 -5.69
C PHE A 8 5.37 2.28 -6.71
N THR A 9 4.98 1.95 -7.94
CA THR A 9 4.77 2.95 -8.99
C THR A 9 3.66 3.92 -8.62
N GLU A 10 2.54 3.43 -8.05
CA GLU A 10 1.42 4.27 -7.67
C GLU A 10 1.77 5.25 -6.55
N PHE A 11 2.57 4.83 -5.56
CA PHE A 11 2.87 5.65 -4.39
C PHE A 11 4.21 6.39 -4.46
N SER A 12 5.06 6.09 -5.43
CA SER A 12 6.43 6.65 -5.48
C SER A 12 6.44 8.17 -5.60
N GLY A 13 5.49 8.76 -6.32
CA GLY A 13 5.39 10.21 -6.45
C GLY A 13 4.99 10.91 -5.14
N ILE A 14 4.23 10.22 -4.28
CA ILE A 14 3.80 10.74 -2.99
C ILE A 14 4.90 10.59 -1.95
N LEU A 15 5.64 9.49 -2.00
CA LEU A 15 6.65 9.12 -1.00
C LEU A 15 8.09 9.40 -1.44
N ASN A 16 8.27 10.14 -2.52
CA ASN A 16 9.59 10.48 -3.08
C ASN A 16 10.47 9.24 -3.30
N LEU A 17 9.87 8.19 -3.89
CA LEU A 17 10.52 6.90 -4.16
C LEU A 17 10.93 6.12 -2.88
N ARG A 18 10.45 6.53 -1.70
CA ARG A 18 10.78 5.90 -0.41
C ARG A 18 9.65 4.98 0.04
N PHE A 19 9.39 3.93 -0.72
CA PHE A 19 8.38 2.93 -0.41
C PHE A 19 9.04 1.56 -0.43
N PHE A 20 9.18 0.93 0.75
CA PHE A 20 10.04 -0.24 0.94
C PHE A 20 9.25 -1.47 1.37
N PRO A 21 9.66 -2.67 0.92
CA PRO A 21 9.05 -3.91 1.39
C PRO A 21 9.51 -4.25 2.81
N LEU A 22 8.58 -4.60 3.67
CA LEU A 22 8.75 -5.16 5.01
C LEU A 22 9.40 -4.22 6.03
N THR A 23 10.46 -3.49 5.67
CA THR A 23 11.17 -2.61 6.59
C THR A 23 11.89 -1.49 5.85
N ALA A 24 12.08 -0.36 6.52
CA ALA A 24 12.90 0.73 6.02
C ALA A 24 14.21 0.80 6.81
N GLN A 25 15.27 1.25 6.15
CA GLN A 25 16.56 1.42 6.77
C GLN A 25 16.50 2.54 7.82
N GLN A 26 17.17 2.33 8.96
CA GLN A 26 17.26 3.35 10.00
C GLN A 26 17.86 4.64 9.43
N GLY A 27 17.27 5.77 9.80
CA GLY A 27 17.71 7.07 9.31
C GLY A 27 17.14 7.46 7.96
N THR A 28 16.19 6.70 7.43
CA THR A 28 15.49 7.05 6.18
C THR A 28 14.80 8.40 6.32
N ALA A 29 14.97 9.26 5.31
CA ALA A 29 14.36 10.59 5.31
C ALA A 29 12.84 10.53 5.17
N PHE A 30 12.15 11.50 5.80
CA PHE A 30 10.70 11.63 5.68
C PHE A 30 10.31 12.33 4.37
N PRO A 31 9.13 12.04 3.80
CA PRO A 31 8.25 10.93 4.17
C PRO A 31 8.76 9.60 3.61
N TYR A 32 8.42 8.51 4.27
CA TYR A 32 8.67 7.19 3.71
C TYR A 32 7.55 6.24 4.10
N GLY A 33 7.46 5.13 3.39
CA GLY A 33 6.44 4.11 3.65
C GLY A 33 7.02 2.72 3.55
N VAL A 34 6.32 1.79 4.20
CA VAL A 34 6.65 0.37 4.21
C VAL A 34 5.38 -0.40 3.89
N TYR A 35 5.49 -1.41 3.04
CA TYR A 35 4.36 -2.29 2.76
C TYR A 35 4.68 -3.71 3.16
N THR A 36 3.68 -4.41 3.68
CA THR A 36 3.80 -5.79 4.13
C THR A 36 2.58 -6.57 3.64
N LEU A 37 2.82 -7.67 2.94
CA LEU A 37 1.75 -8.59 2.59
C LEU A 37 1.36 -9.38 3.84
N THR A 38 0.12 -9.24 4.29
CA THR A 38 -0.37 -9.91 5.48
C THR A 38 -1.25 -11.11 5.18
N GLY A 39 -1.71 -11.26 3.94
CA GLY A 39 -2.48 -12.41 3.52
C GLY A 39 -2.85 -12.34 2.05
N ALA A 40 -3.12 -13.49 1.46
CA ALA A 40 -3.58 -13.57 0.08
C ALA A 40 -4.46 -14.81 -0.10
N ASP A 41 -5.63 -14.60 -0.69
CA ASP A 41 -6.55 -15.67 -1.07
C ASP A 41 -6.63 -15.75 -2.59
N ARG A 42 -6.45 -16.96 -3.13
CA ARG A 42 -6.54 -17.20 -4.57
C ARG A 42 -7.81 -17.98 -4.87
N ALA A 43 -8.65 -17.41 -5.74
CA ALA A 43 -9.87 -18.08 -6.18
C ALA A 43 -9.52 -19.31 -7.01
N MET A 44 -10.30 -20.38 -6.80
CA MET A 44 -10.14 -21.66 -7.52
C MET A 44 -11.43 -22.08 -8.15
N LYS A 45 -11.31 -22.73 -9.32
CA LYS A 45 -12.38 -23.47 -9.98
C LYS A 45 -12.01 -24.95 -10.05
N LEU A 46 -12.96 -25.79 -10.49
CA LEU A 46 -12.71 -27.23 -10.68
C LEU A 46 -11.55 -27.48 -11.65
N THR A 47 -11.29 -26.55 -12.56
CA THR A 47 -10.22 -26.64 -13.55
C THR A 47 -8.89 -26.02 -13.10
N GLY A 48 -8.82 -25.45 -11.87
CA GLY A 48 -7.63 -24.81 -11.33
C GLY A 48 -7.88 -23.40 -10.84
N PHE A 49 -6.82 -22.60 -10.73
CA PHE A 49 -6.89 -21.22 -10.25
C PHE A 49 -7.53 -20.30 -11.32
N GLU A 50 -8.38 -19.39 -10.86
CA GLU A 50 -9.02 -18.39 -11.73
C GLU A 50 -8.09 -17.27 -12.15
N GLY A 51 -6.93 -17.12 -11.50
CA GLY A 51 -6.06 -15.97 -11.69
C GLY A 51 -6.48 -14.73 -10.92
N VAL A 52 -7.53 -14.83 -10.10
CA VAL A 52 -8.00 -13.74 -9.25
C VAL A 52 -7.43 -13.93 -7.85
N VAL A 53 -6.83 -12.86 -7.31
CA VAL A 53 -6.23 -12.85 -5.99
C VAL A 53 -6.83 -11.72 -5.18
N THR A 54 -7.19 -12.02 -3.91
CA THR A 54 -7.52 -11.00 -2.92
C THR A 54 -6.37 -10.95 -1.93
N ALA A 55 -5.59 -9.88 -1.97
CA ALA A 55 -4.42 -9.71 -1.12
C ALA A 55 -4.65 -8.58 -0.13
N THR A 56 -4.19 -8.79 1.11
CA THR A 56 -4.22 -7.77 2.15
C THR A 56 -2.81 -7.26 2.36
N TYR A 57 -2.64 -5.95 2.20
CA TYR A 57 -1.38 -5.26 2.45
C TYR A 57 -1.53 -4.29 3.61
N GLN A 58 -0.57 -4.33 4.52
CA GLN A 58 -0.42 -3.29 5.53
C GLN A 58 0.53 -2.24 4.97
N ILE A 59 0.06 -1.00 4.91
CA ILE A 59 0.86 0.13 4.45
C ILE A 59 1.11 1.04 5.64
N ASP A 60 2.37 1.18 6.03
CA ASP A 60 2.80 2.07 7.10
C ASP A 60 3.49 3.27 6.47
N VAL A 61 3.01 4.48 6.78
CA VAL A 61 3.66 5.71 6.32
C VAL A 61 4.10 6.53 7.51
N PHE A 62 5.26 7.17 7.38
CA PHE A 62 5.95 7.83 8.48
C PHE A 62 6.27 9.28 8.12
N HIS A 63 6.10 10.16 9.09
CA HIS A 63 6.50 11.55 8.93
C HIS A 63 6.95 12.14 10.28
N GLY A 64 7.70 13.24 10.20
CA GLY A 64 8.26 13.90 11.38
C GLY A 64 7.30 14.80 12.14
N THR A 65 6.17 15.18 11.54
CA THR A 65 5.13 16.00 12.19
C THR A 65 3.75 15.42 11.93
N TYR A 66 2.84 15.62 12.87
CA TYR A 66 1.47 15.10 12.75
C TYR A 66 0.71 15.75 11.60
N ALA A 67 0.84 17.07 11.45
CA ALA A 67 0.16 17.79 10.38
C ALA A 67 0.57 17.28 8.99
N ASN A 68 1.87 17.05 8.80
CA ASN A 68 2.40 16.53 7.54
C ASN A 68 1.99 15.07 7.32
N LEU A 69 1.92 14.27 8.40
CA LEU A 69 1.41 12.91 8.30
C LEU A 69 -0.05 12.89 7.83
N LYS A 70 -0.89 13.78 8.35
CA LYS A 70 -2.31 13.87 7.94
C LYS A 70 -2.43 14.22 6.47
N THR A 71 -1.64 15.18 5.99
CA THR A 71 -1.62 15.55 4.57
C THR A 71 -1.18 14.37 3.70
N LEU A 72 -0.12 13.69 4.12
CA LEU A 72 0.40 12.50 3.43
C LEU A 72 -0.65 11.39 3.37
N LYS A 73 -1.30 11.12 4.51
CA LYS A 73 -2.37 10.12 4.59
C LYS A 73 -3.50 10.44 3.62
N ASP A 74 -3.94 11.70 3.56
CA ASP A 74 -4.99 12.11 2.64
C ASP A 74 -4.61 11.84 1.18
N LEU A 75 -3.36 12.09 0.81
CA LEU A 75 -2.85 11.80 -0.53
C LEU A 75 -2.85 10.29 -0.81
N ILE A 76 -2.42 9.49 0.15
CA ILE A 76 -2.39 8.02 0.02
C ILE A 76 -3.81 7.47 -0.14
N VAL A 77 -4.75 7.90 0.70
CA VAL A 77 -6.14 7.46 0.64
C VAL A 77 -6.78 7.86 -0.69
N ALA A 78 -6.53 9.08 -1.15
CA ALA A 78 -7.04 9.55 -2.44
C ALA A 78 -6.50 8.70 -3.59
N LYS A 79 -5.21 8.34 -3.54
CA LYS A 79 -4.61 7.46 -4.55
C LYS A 79 -5.24 6.08 -4.53
N ILE A 80 -5.44 5.48 -3.35
CA ILE A 80 -6.08 4.16 -3.22
C ILE A 80 -7.48 4.17 -3.83
N LYS A 81 -8.24 5.24 -3.63
CA LYS A 81 -9.59 5.37 -4.21
C LYS A 81 -9.61 5.36 -5.74
N THR A 82 -8.48 5.63 -6.39
CA THR A 82 -8.38 5.58 -7.85
C THR A 82 -8.06 4.20 -8.40
N PHE A 83 -7.82 3.20 -7.55
CA PHE A 83 -7.34 1.89 -7.97
C PHE A 83 -8.40 1.05 -8.69
N ASN A 84 -9.68 1.26 -8.38
CA ASN A 84 -10.76 0.43 -8.92
C ASN A 84 -10.83 0.49 -10.44
N PHE A 85 -10.97 -0.68 -11.07
CA PHE A 85 -11.26 -0.84 -12.49
C PHE A 85 -10.17 -0.29 -13.41
N ARG A 86 -8.90 -0.45 -13.02
CA ARG A 86 -7.79 -0.11 -13.89
C ARG A 86 -6.56 -0.96 -13.61
N ASN A 87 -5.61 -0.94 -14.53
CA ASN A 87 -4.32 -1.59 -14.35
C ASN A 87 -3.46 -0.72 -13.41
N LEU A 88 -3.02 -1.30 -12.30
CA LEU A 88 -2.18 -0.58 -11.35
C LEU A 88 -0.78 -0.40 -11.92
N GLY A 89 -0.14 0.74 -11.61
CA GLY A 89 1.18 1.06 -12.12
C GLY A 89 1.25 1.25 -13.63
N GLY A 90 0.10 1.42 -14.28
CA GLY A 90 0.00 1.60 -15.73
C GLY A 90 -0.05 0.30 -16.52
N SER A 91 0.79 -0.69 -16.20
CA SER A 91 0.87 -1.96 -16.91
C SER A 91 0.84 -3.18 -15.99
N GLY A 92 0.52 -2.97 -14.73
CA GLY A 92 0.44 -4.03 -13.74
C GLY A 92 -0.91 -4.75 -13.70
N PRO A 93 -1.19 -5.48 -12.60
CA PRO A 93 -2.42 -6.21 -12.45
C PRO A 93 -3.66 -5.31 -12.52
N TYR A 94 -4.73 -5.82 -13.09
CA TYR A 94 -6.01 -5.13 -13.13
C TYR A 94 -6.70 -5.25 -11.78
N CYS A 95 -6.99 -4.10 -11.17
CA CYS A 95 -7.67 -4.03 -9.88
C CYS A 95 -9.17 -4.09 -10.08
N GLN A 96 -9.81 -5.11 -9.51
CA GLN A 96 -11.26 -5.26 -9.56
C GLN A 96 -11.94 -4.50 -8.42
N SER A 97 -11.31 -4.50 -7.23
CA SER A 97 -11.81 -3.77 -6.07
C SER A 97 -10.70 -3.52 -5.07
N VAL A 98 -10.84 -2.46 -4.29
CA VAL A 98 -9.95 -2.16 -3.17
C VAL A 98 -10.78 -1.63 -2.02
N GLU A 99 -10.42 -2.05 -0.79
CA GLU A 99 -11.04 -1.58 0.44
C GLU A 99 -9.97 -1.21 1.43
N ILE A 100 -10.20 -0.14 2.19
CA ILE A 100 -9.38 0.21 3.36
C ILE A 100 -10.10 -0.38 4.57
N THR A 101 -9.49 -1.40 5.18
CA THR A 101 -10.12 -2.13 6.28
C THR A 101 -9.68 -1.65 7.65
N GLU A 102 -8.52 -0.97 7.73
CA GLU A 102 -7.99 -0.41 8.97
C GLU A 102 -7.30 0.92 8.70
N ASP A 103 -7.37 1.82 9.67
CA ASP A 103 -6.79 3.15 9.62
C ASP A 103 -6.43 3.55 11.05
N VAL A 104 -5.14 3.44 11.40
CA VAL A 104 -4.64 3.66 12.75
C VAL A 104 -3.47 4.63 12.70
N GLU A 105 -3.42 5.55 13.67
CA GLU A 105 -2.31 6.50 13.80
C GLU A 105 -1.59 6.26 15.13
N THR A 106 -0.26 6.28 15.10
CA THR A 106 0.57 6.09 16.29
C THR A 106 1.75 7.07 16.28
N TYR A 107 2.37 7.22 17.44
CA TYR A 107 3.57 8.04 17.61
C TYR A 107 4.60 7.27 18.43
N ASP A 108 5.84 7.23 17.94
CA ASP A 108 6.96 6.62 18.66
C ASP A 108 7.80 7.73 19.31
N PRO A 109 7.77 7.84 20.66
CA PRO A 109 8.54 8.88 21.34
C PRO A 109 10.05 8.68 21.27
N GLN A 110 10.53 7.46 21.03
CA GLN A 110 11.95 7.18 20.93
C GLN A 110 12.54 7.69 19.61
N THR A 111 11.87 7.39 18.52
CA THR A 111 12.31 7.81 17.18
C THR A 111 11.71 9.16 16.77
N LYS A 112 10.73 9.66 17.52
CA LYS A 112 9.96 10.88 17.23
C LYS A 112 9.30 10.82 15.85
N GLU A 113 8.80 9.65 15.50
CA GLU A 113 8.10 9.42 14.23
C GLU A 113 6.61 9.31 14.46
N TYR A 114 5.83 9.99 13.63
CA TYR A 114 4.40 9.78 13.50
C TYR A 114 4.16 8.75 12.42
N GLN A 115 3.29 7.79 12.71
CA GLN A 115 3.01 6.67 11.83
C GLN A 115 1.52 6.55 11.57
N CYS A 116 1.16 6.32 10.31
CA CYS A 116 -0.19 5.93 9.92
C CYS A 116 -0.12 4.52 9.35
N THR A 117 -0.95 3.63 9.86
CA THR A 117 -1.07 2.25 9.36
C THR A 117 -2.42 2.10 8.67
N LEU A 118 -2.38 1.75 7.39
CA LEU A 118 -3.56 1.45 6.60
C LEU A 118 -3.51 -0.01 6.17
N ASP A 119 -4.55 -0.77 6.47
CA ASP A 119 -4.73 -2.10 5.91
C ASP A 119 -5.63 -1.98 4.69
N ILE A 120 -5.15 -2.41 3.54
CA ILE A 120 -5.92 -2.41 2.31
C ILE A 120 -6.09 -3.83 1.80
N GLN A 121 -7.28 -4.12 1.32
CA GLN A 121 -7.59 -5.39 0.68
C GLN A 121 -7.83 -5.13 -0.79
N ILE A 122 -6.99 -5.72 -1.64
CA ILE A 122 -7.03 -5.52 -3.09
C ILE A 122 -7.41 -6.84 -3.75
N THR A 123 -8.43 -6.81 -4.58
CA THR A 123 -8.80 -7.93 -5.45
C THR A 123 -8.35 -7.60 -6.86
N PHE A 124 -7.46 -8.40 -7.40
CA PHE A 124 -6.86 -8.13 -8.70
C PHE A 124 -6.67 -9.42 -9.49
N LYS A 125 -6.52 -9.26 -10.80
CA LYS A 125 -6.24 -10.39 -11.68
C LYS A 125 -4.74 -10.53 -11.83
N GLU A 126 -4.22 -11.72 -11.49
CA GLU A 126 -2.80 -12.06 -11.62
C GLU A 126 -2.45 -12.13 -13.11
N VAL A 127 -1.27 -11.63 -13.46
CA VAL A 127 -0.81 -11.62 -14.85
C VAL A 127 0.15 -12.77 -15.11
#